data_ce045a950ecbe3b28843d3296f069d4d
#
_entry.id   ce045a950ecbe3b28843d3296f069d4d
#
_cell.length_a   1.000
_cell.length_b   1.000
_cell.length_c   1.000
_cell.angle_alpha   90.00
_cell.angle_beta   90.00
_cell.angle_gamma   90.00
#
_symmetry.space_group_name_H-M   'P 1'
#
loop_
_entity.id
_entity.type
_entity.pdbx_description
1 polymer ?
#
loop_
_entity_poly.entity_id
_entity_poly.type
_entity_poly.pdbx_seq_one_letter_code
_entity_poly.pdbx_strand_id
1 'polypeptide(L)'
;SKASAGLNASETSVEKAQGVADSNDKFYEETLKGGGGTNDKALLRYFVDHSAGAVDWLNTNGIVLDNLTTTGGMSVSRTHRPHDGSAVGGYLVKGLEENISKRNIPLFVNSDVTKITEKDGKVSGVKVKIEGETKNISSKAVVVTTGGFGANKKMIAKYRPDLKDYVTTNAAGSTGDGITMISELGGQLVDMDKIQIHPTVFQKTGYLVSESIRGEGAILVNQKGKRFFNEMDTRDKVSAAELKQPGKYSYVIFG
;
A
#
# COMPACT_ATOMS: atom_id res chain seq x y z
N SER A 1 -2.50 -10.54 -2.02
CA SER A 1 -2.16 -9.28 -1.34
C SER A 1 -2.47 -9.36 0.14
N LYS A 2 -1.68 -8.66 0.97
CA LYS A 2 -1.89 -8.53 2.43
C LYS A 2 -2.52 -7.19 2.82
N ALA A 3 -2.91 -6.35 1.86
CA ALA A 3 -3.52 -5.05 2.14
C ALA A 3 -4.85 -5.23 2.88
N SER A 4 -5.01 -4.57 4.01
CA SER A 4 -6.16 -4.77 4.91
C SER A 4 -7.11 -3.57 4.98
N ALA A 5 -6.62 -2.34 4.80
CA ALA A 5 -7.42 -1.16 5.04
C ALA A 5 -8.51 -0.93 3.99
N GLY A 6 -8.18 -0.44 2.84
CA GLY A 6 -9.13 -0.11 1.77
C GLY A 6 -8.49 0.75 0.69
N LEU A 7 -9.31 1.27 -0.19
CA LEU A 7 -8.96 2.19 -1.26
C LEU A 7 -9.52 3.58 -0.95
N ASN A 8 -8.66 4.59 -0.84
CA ASN A 8 -9.11 5.96 -0.61
C ASN A 8 -9.47 6.66 -1.92
N ALA A 9 -10.65 7.22 -1.97
CA ALA A 9 -11.14 8.01 -3.09
C ALA A 9 -12.15 9.05 -2.60
N SER A 10 -12.28 10.16 -3.31
CA SER A 10 -13.23 11.22 -3.01
C SER A 10 -14.20 11.45 -4.18
N GLU A 11 -15.37 12.00 -3.89
CA GLU A 11 -16.44 12.30 -4.86
C GLU A 11 -16.96 11.07 -5.63
N THR A 12 -16.85 9.89 -5.03
CA THR A 12 -17.29 8.63 -5.63
C THR A 12 -18.81 8.53 -5.70
N SER A 13 -19.31 7.64 -6.56
CA SER A 13 -20.74 7.29 -6.61
C SER A 13 -21.21 6.68 -5.27
N VAL A 14 -20.36 5.95 -4.58
CA VAL A 14 -20.63 5.34 -3.28
C VAL A 14 -20.79 6.40 -2.19
N GLU A 15 -19.88 7.37 -2.11
CA GLU A 15 -19.99 8.49 -1.16
C GLU A 15 -21.28 9.29 -1.37
N LYS A 16 -21.59 9.61 -2.61
CA LYS A 16 -22.83 10.33 -2.97
C LYS A 16 -24.07 9.56 -2.55
N ALA A 17 -24.11 8.25 -2.79
CA ALA A 17 -25.22 7.38 -2.40
C ALA A 17 -25.43 7.30 -0.88
N GLN A 18 -24.34 7.41 -0.10
CA GLN A 18 -24.36 7.34 1.37
C GLN A 18 -24.40 8.72 2.05
N GLY A 19 -24.50 9.81 1.27
CA GLY A 19 -24.58 11.17 1.80
C GLY A 19 -23.28 11.67 2.44
N VAL A 20 -22.15 11.11 2.08
CA VAL A 20 -20.83 11.56 2.54
C VAL A 20 -20.42 12.81 1.75
N ALA A 21 -20.27 13.92 2.46
CA ALA A 21 -19.82 15.20 1.87
C ALA A 21 -18.27 15.25 1.85
N ASP A 22 -17.69 14.80 0.77
CA ASP A 22 -16.24 14.90 0.50
C ASP A 22 -15.95 15.73 -0.76
N SER A 23 -14.69 16.09 -0.96
CA SER A 23 -14.23 16.75 -2.18
C SER A 23 -12.79 16.40 -2.50
N ASN A 24 -12.45 16.49 -3.79
CA ASN A 24 -11.08 16.33 -4.26
C ASN A 24 -10.12 17.32 -3.57
N ASP A 25 -10.55 18.55 -3.31
CA ASP A 25 -9.72 19.54 -2.61
C ASP A 25 -9.44 19.13 -1.17
N LYS A 26 -10.46 18.67 -0.43
CA LYS A 26 -10.29 18.16 0.93
C LYS A 26 -9.33 16.96 0.96
N PHE A 27 -9.52 16.00 0.06
CA PHE A 27 -8.65 14.83 -0.05
C PHE A 27 -7.20 15.23 -0.37
N TYR A 28 -7.02 16.17 -1.30
CA TYR A 28 -5.72 16.72 -1.66
C TYR A 28 -5.02 17.37 -0.46
N GLU A 29 -5.69 18.29 0.24
CA GLU A 29 -5.13 19.01 1.37
C GLU A 29 -4.74 18.10 2.53
N GLU A 30 -5.62 17.14 2.89
CA GLU A 30 -5.34 16.18 3.95
C GLU A 30 -4.17 15.25 3.59
N THR A 31 -4.08 14.81 2.34
CA THR A 31 -2.98 13.95 1.89
C THR A 31 -1.67 14.73 1.80
N LEU A 32 -1.69 15.97 1.32
CA LEU A 32 -0.52 16.84 1.31
C LEU A 32 0.00 17.11 2.73
N LYS A 33 -0.91 17.39 3.67
CA LYS A 33 -0.60 17.57 5.09
C LYS A 33 -0.03 16.29 5.70
N GLY A 34 -0.63 15.13 5.41
CA GLY A 34 -0.16 13.81 5.86
C GLY A 34 1.24 13.47 5.37
N GLY A 35 1.59 13.89 4.15
CA GLY A 35 2.93 13.77 3.57
C GLY A 35 3.91 14.87 4.00
N GLY A 36 3.54 15.71 5.00
CA GLY A 36 4.40 16.80 5.47
C GLY A 36 4.70 17.87 4.43
N GLY A 37 3.88 17.99 3.38
CA GLY A 37 4.04 18.94 2.28
C GLY A 37 5.16 18.57 1.28
N THR A 38 5.74 17.38 1.39
CA THR A 38 6.85 16.91 0.54
C THR A 38 6.39 16.20 -0.73
N ASN A 39 5.09 15.96 -0.88
CA ASN A 39 4.50 15.32 -2.05
C ASN A 39 4.81 16.10 -3.34
N ASP A 40 4.98 15.38 -4.46
CA ASP A 40 4.82 15.99 -5.78
C ASP A 40 3.36 16.45 -5.94
N LYS A 41 3.17 17.77 -5.97
CA LYS A 41 1.84 18.37 -5.95
C LYS A 41 1.04 18.10 -7.22
N ALA A 42 1.70 18.02 -8.36
CA ALA A 42 1.03 17.73 -9.64
C ALA A 42 0.57 16.27 -9.69
N LEU A 43 1.43 15.35 -9.28
CA LEU A 43 1.09 13.92 -9.21
C LEU A 43 -0.01 13.67 -8.17
N LEU A 44 0.04 14.31 -7.01
CA LEU A 44 -0.99 14.19 -5.98
C LEU A 44 -2.35 14.71 -6.49
N ARG A 45 -2.37 15.87 -7.17
CA ARG A 45 -3.61 16.41 -7.77
C ARG A 45 -4.18 15.43 -8.79
N TYR A 46 -3.35 14.94 -9.70
CA TYR A 46 -3.77 13.95 -10.68
C TYR A 46 -4.36 12.69 -10.03
N PHE A 47 -3.69 12.15 -9.02
CA PHE A 47 -4.17 10.98 -8.28
C PHE A 47 -5.55 11.23 -7.65
N VAL A 48 -5.72 12.34 -6.96
CA VAL A 48 -6.97 12.68 -6.28
C VAL A 48 -8.10 12.85 -7.29
N ASP A 49 -7.88 13.63 -8.35
CA ASP A 49 -8.91 13.94 -9.37
C ASP A 49 -9.37 12.70 -10.14
N HIS A 50 -8.55 11.63 -10.17
CA HIS A 50 -8.88 10.38 -10.85
C HIS A 50 -9.31 9.25 -9.89
N SER A 51 -9.34 9.51 -8.59
CA SER A 51 -9.61 8.48 -7.58
C SER A 51 -11.02 7.89 -7.67
N ALA A 52 -12.04 8.74 -7.89
CA ALA A 52 -13.41 8.29 -8.09
C ALA A 52 -13.54 7.35 -9.30
N GLY A 53 -12.92 7.72 -10.42
CA GLY A 53 -12.93 6.91 -11.64
C GLY A 53 -12.31 5.53 -11.44
N ALA A 54 -11.33 5.39 -10.56
CA ALA A 54 -10.74 4.09 -10.23
C ALA A 54 -11.72 3.19 -9.46
N VAL A 55 -12.49 3.73 -8.51
CA VAL A 55 -13.54 3.00 -7.79
C VAL A 55 -14.67 2.62 -8.73
N ASP A 56 -15.13 3.54 -9.56
CA ASP A 56 -16.20 3.29 -10.53
C ASP A 56 -15.79 2.22 -11.55
N TRP A 57 -14.52 2.23 -11.99
CA TRP A 57 -13.98 1.18 -12.85
C TRP A 57 -13.98 -0.19 -12.17
N LEU A 58 -13.64 -0.29 -10.88
CA LEU A 58 -13.75 -1.54 -10.12
C LEU A 58 -15.19 -2.01 -10.07
N ASN A 59 -16.14 -1.13 -9.76
CA ASN A 59 -17.56 -1.43 -9.70
C ASN A 59 -18.08 -1.97 -11.05
N THR A 60 -17.71 -1.37 -12.17
CA THR A 60 -18.10 -1.84 -13.52
C THR A 60 -17.51 -3.20 -13.87
N ASN A 61 -16.44 -3.62 -13.19
CA ASN A 61 -15.83 -4.94 -13.31
C ASN A 61 -16.29 -5.93 -12.21
N GLY A 62 -17.36 -5.63 -11.49
CA GLY A 62 -17.95 -6.49 -10.47
C GLY A 62 -17.17 -6.57 -9.16
N ILE A 63 -16.27 -5.62 -8.91
CA ILE A 63 -15.48 -5.51 -7.69
C ILE A 63 -16.03 -4.33 -6.88
N VAL A 64 -17.02 -4.59 -6.05
CA VAL A 64 -17.78 -3.56 -5.33
C VAL A 64 -17.11 -3.25 -3.99
N LEU A 65 -16.80 -1.95 -3.77
CA LEU A 65 -16.23 -1.43 -2.53
C LEU A 65 -17.17 -0.36 -1.96
N ASP A 66 -18.23 -0.77 -1.30
CA ASP A 66 -19.32 0.10 -0.84
C ASP A 66 -19.39 0.31 0.67
N ASN A 67 -18.47 -0.28 1.43
CA ASN A 67 -18.34 -0.03 2.86
C ASN A 67 -17.34 1.11 3.09
N LEU A 68 -17.83 2.26 3.54
CA LEU A 68 -17.02 3.45 3.80
C LEU A 68 -16.55 3.50 5.25
N THR A 69 -15.25 3.68 5.45
CA THR A 69 -14.65 3.81 6.78
C THR A 69 -13.70 5.02 6.84
N THR A 70 -13.42 5.47 8.07
CA THR A 70 -12.45 6.53 8.35
C THR A 70 -11.15 5.89 8.86
N THR A 71 -10.01 6.38 8.38
CA THR A 71 -8.70 6.02 8.91
C THR A 71 -7.97 7.25 9.45
N GLY A 72 -6.88 7.05 10.19
CA GLY A 72 -6.17 8.15 10.83
C GLY A 72 -5.73 9.25 9.86
N GLY A 73 -5.92 10.50 10.25
CA GLY A 73 -5.59 11.68 9.45
C GLY A 73 -6.66 12.14 8.46
N MET A 74 -7.84 11.48 8.42
CA MET A 74 -8.97 11.83 7.57
C MET A 74 -10.09 12.49 8.37
N SER A 75 -10.79 13.44 7.77
CA SER A 75 -11.95 14.11 8.35
C SER A 75 -13.29 13.51 7.91
N VAL A 76 -13.27 12.65 6.89
CA VAL A 76 -14.48 12.00 6.33
C VAL A 76 -14.20 10.52 6.04
N SER A 77 -15.27 9.72 5.90
CA SER A 77 -15.19 8.31 5.56
C SER A 77 -15.00 8.13 4.05
N ARG A 78 -13.73 8.13 3.59
CA ARG A 78 -13.38 7.97 2.16
C ARG A 78 -12.62 6.67 1.86
N THR A 79 -12.43 5.83 2.85
CA THR A 79 -11.77 4.53 2.65
C THR A 79 -12.81 3.50 2.24
N HIS A 80 -12.78 3.12 0.98
CA HIS A 80 -13.70 2.15 0.38
C HIS A 80 -13.20 0.73 0.64
N ARG A 81 -14.07 -0.11 1.19
CA ARG A 81 -13.81 -1.51 1.56
C ARG A 81 -14.86 -2.44 0.94
N PRO A 82 -14.60 -3.77 0.89
CA PRO A 82 -15.64 -4.75 0.59
C PRO A 82 -16.84 -4.58 1.51
N HIS A 83 -18.03 -4.92 1.04
CA HIS A 83 -19.30 -4.77 1.75
C HIS A 83 -19.29 -5.34 3.17
N ASP A 84 -18.69 -6.51 3.35
CA ASP A 84 -18.54 -7.22 4.62
C ASP A 84 -17.43 -6.68 5.54
N GLY A 85 -16.74 -5.62 5.13
CA GLY A 85 -15.63 -5.04 5.86
C GLY A 85 -14.34 -5.87 5.86
N SER A 86 -14.27 -6.92 5.05
CA SER A 86 -13.07 -7.76 4.92
C SER A 86 -11.86 -7.02 4.36
N ALA A 87 -10.68 -7.66 4.40
CA ALA A 87 -9.44 -7.09 3.89
C ALA A 87 -9.50 -6.89 2.36
N VAL A 88 -9.28 -5.63 1.92
CA VAL A 88 -9.43 -5.25 0.51
C VAL A 88 -8.49 -6.00 -0.43
N GLY A 89 -7.27 -6.34 0.00
CA GLY A 89 -6.25 -6.90 -0.88
C GLY A 89 -6.60 -8.24 -1.47
N GLY A 90 -7.09 -9.18 -0.66
CA GLY A 90 -7.54 -10.49 -1.13
C GLY A 90 -8.76 -10.38 -2.04
N TYR A 91 -9.71 -9.52 -1.67
CA TYR A 91 -10.92 -9.26 -2.44
C TYR A 91 -10.61 -8.71 -3.84
N LEU A 92 -9.75 -7.67 -3.92
CA LEU A 92 -9.33 -7.09 -5.21
C LEU A 92 -8.61 -8.11 -6.09
N VAL A 93 -7.65 -8.86 -5.53
CA VAL A 93 -6.88 -9.84 -6.30
C VAL A 93 -7.82 -10.90 -6.90
N LYS A 94 -8.72 -11.47 -6.09
CA LYS A 94 -9.70 -12.45 -6.56
C LYS A 94 -10.57 -11.90 -7.70
N GLY A 95 -11.16 -10.72 -7.52
CA GLY A 95 -12.00 -10.10 -8.54
C GLY A 95 -11.26 -9.76 -9.84
N LEU A 96 -9.99 -9.30 -9.73
CA LEU A 96 -9.15 -9.03 -10.90
C LEU A 96 -8.73 -10.32 -11.62
N GLU A 97 -8.40 -11.39 -10.90
CA GLU A 97 -8.08 -12.71 -11.49
C GLU A 97 -9.27 -13.29 -12.26
N GLU A 98 -10.48 -13.19 -11.70
CA GLU A 98 -11.71 -13.57 -12.41
C GLU A 98 -11.91 -12.76 -13.70
N ASN A 99 -11.62 -11.47 -13.67
CA ASN A 99 -11.70 -10.60 -14.83
C ASN A 99 -10.64 -10.92 -15.91
N ILE A 100 -9.42 -11.25 -15.49
CA ILE A 100 -8.34 -11.72 -16.38
C ILE A 100 -8.77 -13.02 -17.07
N SER A 101 -9.30 -13.98 -16.30
CA SER A 101 -9.77 -15.25 -16.82
C SER A 101 -10.91 -15.08 -17.85
N LYS A 102 -11.93 -14.26 -17.52
CA LYS A 102 -13.05 -13.97 -18.45
C LYS A 102 -12.61 -13.32 -19.76
N ARG A 103 -11.48 -12.62 -19.76
CA ARG A 103 -10.91 -11.94 -20.96
C ARG A 103 -9.85 -12.77 -21.68
N ASN A 104 -9.60 -14.00 -21.23
CA ASN A 104 -8.56 -14.88 -21.76
C ASN A 104 -7.16 -14.23 -21.78
N ILE A 105 -6.86 -13.40 -20.77
CA ILE A 105 -5.54 -12.81 -20.60
C ILE A 105 -4.64 -13.85 -19.92
N PRO A 106 -3.52 -14.26 -20.53
CA PRO A 106 -2.62 -15.24 -19.94
C PRO A 106 -2.03 -14.75 -18.61
N LEU A 107 -2.13 -15.57 -17.56
CA LEU A 107 -1.52 -15.34 -16.26
C LEU A 107 -0.49 -16.44 -15.99
N PHE A 108 0.77 -16.05 -15.81
CA PHE A 108 1.86 -16.96 -15.50
C PHE A 108 2.28 -16.75 -14.04
N VAL A 109 1.90 -17.66 -13.17
CA VAL A 109 2.37 -17.70 -11.78
C VAL A 109 3.71 -18.45 -11.68
N ASN A 110 4.42 -18.30 -10.56
CA ASN A 110 5.75 -18.90 -10.35
C ASN A 110 6.75 -18.56 -11.47
N SER A 111 6.62 -17.35 -12.01
CA SER A 111 7.39 -16.86 -13.13
C SER A 111 8.19 -15.64 -12.67
N ASP A 112 9.47 -15.87 -12.39
CA ASP A 112 10.38 -14.86 -11.87
C ASP A 112 10.99 -14.03 -13.02
N VAL A 113 10.53 -12.79 -13.17
CA VAL A 113 11.08 -11.85 -14.15
C VAL A 113 12.39 -11.27 -13.62
N THR A 114 13.49 -11.63 -14.25
CA THR A 114 14.84 -11.29 -13.80
C THR A 114 15.45 -10.09 -14.52
N LYS A 115 14.89 -9.71 -15.67
CA LYS A 115 15.39 -8.57 -16.47
C LYS A 115 14.32 -8.06 -17.43
N ILE A 116 14.28 -6.75 -17.63
CA ILE A 116 13.62 -6.12 -18.78
C ILE A 116 14.67 -6.05 -19.90
N THR A 117 14.33 -6.51 -21.09
CA THR A 117 15.24 -6.55 -22.23
C THR A 117 15.05 -5.35 -23.14
N GLU A 118 16.17 -4.87 -23.71
CA GLU A 118 16.19 -3.78 -24.68
C GLU A 118 16.83 -4.23 -25.99
N LYS A 119 16.42 -3.60 -27.06
CA LYS A 119 17.05 -3.66 -28.38
C LYS A 119 16.97 -2.26 -29.02
N ASP A 120 18.11 -1.77 -29.45
CA ASP A 120 18.24 -0.45 -30.10
C ASP A 120 17.64 0.71 -29.27
N GLY A 121 17.87 0.69 -27.94
CA GLY A 121 17.39 1.70 -26.99
C GLY A 121 15.88 1.64 -26.71
N LYS A 122 15.19 0.55 -27.08
CA LYS A 122 13.75 0.35 -26.83
C LYS A 122 13.52 -0.95 -26.08
N VAL A 123 12.54 -0.94 -25.18
CA VAL A 123 12.08 -2.16 -24.52
C VAL A 123 11.66 -3.19 -25.57
N SER A 124 12.16 -4.41 -25.44
CA SER A 124 11.89 -5.53 -26.37
C SER A 124 11.19 -6.72 -25.72
N GLY A 125 11.07 -6.73 -24.39
CA GLY A 125 10.43 -7.80 -23.64
C GLY A 125 11.03 -8.00 -22.26
N VAL A 126 10.95 -9.24 -21.76
CA VAL A 126 11.49 -9.64 -20.46
C VAL A 126 12.23 -10.98 -20.54
N LYS A 127 13.21 -11.13 -19.64
CA LYS A 127 13.80 -12.42 -19.32
C LYS A 127 13.12 -12.96 -18.06
N VAL A 128 12.60 -14.16 -18.13
CA VAL A 128 11.83 -14.79 -17.04
C VAL A 128 12.35 -16.19 -16.75
N LYS A 129 12.40 -16.56 -15.48
CA LYS A 129 12.71 -17.91 -15.03
C LYS A 129 11.39 -18.62 -14.69
N ILE A 130 11.08 -19.69 -15.40
CA ILE A 130 9.90 -20.52 -15.24
C ILE A 130 10.36 -21.96 -15.09
N GLU A 131 9.95 -22.65 -14.02
CA GLU A 131 10.31 -24.06 -13.75
C GLU A 131 11.83 -24.34 -13.82
N GLY A 132 12.63 -23.37 -13.40
CA GLY A 132 14.11 -23.49 -13.43
C GLY A 132 14.76 -23.09 -14.75
N GLU A 133 14.01 -22.97 -15.84
CA GLU A 133 14.50 -22.57 -17.15
C GLU A 133 14.39 -21.06 -17.38
N THR A 134 15.37 -20.48 -18.04
CA THR A 134 15.33 -19.07 -18.45
C THR A 134 14.74 -18.94 -19.84
N LYS A 135 13.66 -18.16 -19.97
CA LYS A 135 12.97 -17.88 -21.25
C LYS A 135 12.97 -16.37 -21.53
N ASN A 136 12.98 -16.03 -22.82
CA ASN A 136 12.80 -14.65 -23.27
C ASN A 136 11.37 -14.50 -23.81
N ILE A 137 10.63 -13.53 -23.29
CA ILE A 137 9.28 -13.19 -23.77
C ILE A 137 9.38 -11.83 -24.44
N SER A 138 9.08 -11.79 -25.74
CA SER A 138 9.09 -10.55 -26.52
C SER A 138 7.81 -9.75 -26.25
N SER A 139 7.95 -8.44 -26.08
CA SER A 139 6.83 -7.52 -25.89
C SER A 139 7.17 -6.13 -26.40
N LYS A 140 6.16 -5.39 -26.87
CA LYS A 140 6.31 -4.00 -27.31
C LYS A 140 6.38 -3.02 -26.12
N ALA A 141 5.87 -3.42 -24.95
CA ALA A 141 5.86 -2.63 -23.73
C ALA A 141 5.87 -3.55 -22.51
N VAL A 142 6.40 -3.06 -21.41
CA VAL A 142 6.40 -3.74 -20.10
C VAL A 142 5.87 -2.77 -19.05
N VAL A 143 4.83 -3.18 -18.33
CA VAL A 143 4.30 -2.44 -17.17
C VAL A 143 4.81 -3.11 -15.91
N VAL A 144 5.56 -2.37 -15.09
CA VAL A 144 6.17 -2.88 -13.85
C VAL A 144 5.29 -2.50 -12.66
N THR A 145 4.67 -3.50 -12.03
CA THR A 145 3.75 -3.33 -10.89
C THR A 145 4.11 -4.26 -9.72
N THR A 146 5.41 -4.47 -9.51
CA THR A 146 5.96 -5.45 -8.57
C THR A 146 5.92 -5.02 -7.10
N GLY A 147 5.36 -3.84 -6.80
CA GLY A 147 5.34 -3.28 -5.46
C GLY A 147 6.70 -2.74 -5.00
N GLY A 148 6.88 -2.68 -3.69
CA GLY A 148 8.06 -2.10 -3.07
C GLY A 148 9.12 -3.14 -2.65
N PHE A 149 9.96 -2.74 -1.69
CA PHE A 149 11.09 -3.55 -1.22
C PHE A 149 11.05 -3.85 0.30
N GLY A 150 9.87 -3.76 0.93
CA GLY A 150 9.71 -3.92 2.37
C GLY A 150 10.12 -5.28 2.94
N ALA A 151 10.30 -6.31 2.11
CA ALA A 151 10.85 -7.61 2.51
C ALA A 151 12.35 -7.77 2.19
N ASN A 152 12.99 -6.77 1.57
CA ASN A 152 14.42 -6.80 1.24
C ASN A 152 15.26 -6.10 2.31
N LYS A 153 15.77 -6.87 3.27
CA LYS A 153 16.60 -6.32 4.37
C LYS A 153 17.84 -5.57 3.89
N LYS A 154 18.42 -5.96 2.75
CA LYS A 154 19.61 -5.27 2.19
C LYS A 154 19.24 -3.88 1.67
N MET A 155 18.11 -3.76 0.95
CA MET A 155 17.63 -2.46 0.48
C MET A 155 17.19 -1.58 1.65
N ILE A 156 16.50 -2.13 2.65
CA ILE A 156 16.15 -1.39 3.88
C ILE A 156 17.42 -0.88 4.55
N ALA A 157 18.41 -1.73 4.79
CA ALA A 157 19.68 -1.33 5.43
C ALA A 157 20.45 -0.26 4.61
N LYS A 158 20.33 -0.28 3.28
CA LYS A 158 20.93 0.73 2.40
C LYS A 158 20.31 2.09 2.55
N TYR A 159 18.98 2.17 2.57
CA TYR A 159 18.25 3.44 2.55
C TYR A 159 17.83 3.92 3.96
N ARG A 160 17.61 2.99 4.89
CA ARG A 160 17.22 3.25 6.28
C ARG A 160 17.92 2.26 7.22
N PRO A 161 19.22 2.45 7.47
CA PRO A 161 20.01 1.55 8.31
C PRO A 161 19.47 1.43 9.75
N ASP A 162 18.77 2.45 10.24
CA ASP A 162 18.07 2.45 11.51
C ASP A 162 16.91 1.45 11.61
N LEU A 163 16.39 0.99 10.46
CA LEU A 163 15.25 0.04 10.37
C LEU A 163 15.68 -1.39 10.01
N LYS A 164 16.97 -1.68 9.88
CA LYS A 164 17.49 -2.98 9.41
C LYS A 164 17.03 -4.20 10.23
N ASP A 165 16.76 -4.00 11.52
CA ASP A 165 16.39 -5.05 12.47
C ASP A 165 14.87 -5.15 12.71
N TYR A 166 14.07 -4.31 12.04
CA TYR A 166 12.61 -4.37 12.14
C TYR A 166 12.05 -5.56 11.37
N VAL A 167 10.93 -6.11 11.88
CA VAL A 167 10.14 -7.10 11.15
C VAL A 167 9.32 -6.42 10.06
N THR A 168 8.97 -7.17 9.02
CA THR A 168 8.15 -6.65 7.92
C THR A 168 6.76 -7.26 7.94
N THR A 169 5.75 -6.44 7.60
CA THR A 169 4.38 -6.89 7.33
C THR A 169 4.14 -7.21 5.85
N ASN A 170 5.13 -6.93 5.00
CA ASN A 170 5.02 -7.15 3.55
C ASN A 170 4.97 -8.63 3.19
N ALA A 171 4.46 -8.93 2.01
CA ALA A 171 4.62 -10.25 1.40
C ALA A 171 6.09 -10.53 1.11
N ALA A 172 6.51 -11.79 1.17
CA ALA A 172 7.90 -12.20 0.95
C ALA A 172 8.46 -11.76 -0.42
N GLY A 173 7.59 -11.65 -1.43
CA GLY A 173 7.94 -11.17 -2.76
C GLY A 173 8.11 -9.65 -2.91
N SER A 174 7.95 -8.85 -1.85
CA SER A 174 8.22 -7.41 -1.89
C SER A 174 9.72 -7.13 -1.77
N THR A 175 10.48 -7.55 -2.77
CA THR A 175 11.95 -7.60 -2.78
C THR A 175 12.61 -6.46 -3.54
N GLY A 176 11.81 -5.63 -4.26
CA GLY A 176 12.32 -4.48 -5.00
C GLY A 176 12.90 -4.82 -6.37
N ASP A 177 12.58 -5.98 -6.92
CA ASP A 177 13.13 -6.45 -8.21
C ASP A 177 12.78 -5.50 -9.35
N GLY A 178 11.51 -5.04 -9.42
CA GLY A 178 11.09 -4.06 -10.42
C GLY A 178 11.84 -2.72 -10.28
N ILE A 179 12.09 -2.27 -9.05
CA ILE A 179 12.87 -1.06 -8.78
C ILE A 179 14.29 -1.24 -9.34
N THR A 180 14.90 -2.39 -9.09
CA THR A 180 16.25 -2.73 -9.59
C THR A 180 16.27 -2.74 -11.11
N MET A 181 15.34 -3.45 -11.75
CA MET A 181 15.25 -3.55 -13.21
C MET A 181 15.04 -2.19 -13.89
N ILE A 182 14.20 -1.33 -13.31
CA ILE A 182 13.97 0.03 -13.84
C ILE A 182 15.23 0.89 -13.66
N SER A 183 15.92 0.80 -12.52
CA SER A 183 17.17 1.52 -12.28
C SER A 183 18.29 1.11 -13.25
N GLU A 184 18.37 -0.18 -13.60
CA GLU A 184 19.32 -0.69 -14.61
C GLU A 184 19.09 -0.11 -16.00
N LEU A 185 17.86 0.29 -16.31
CA LEU A 185 17.46 0.97 -17.56
C LEU A 185 17.61 2.50 -17.48
N GLY A 186 18.19 3.05 -16.42
CA GLY A 186 18.37 4.48 -16.23
C GLY A 186 17.19 5.19 -15.60
N GLY A 187 16.21 4.46 -15.08
CA GLY A 187 15.08 5.02 -14.35
C GLY A 187 15.52 5.71 -13.06
N GLN A 188 15.00 6.90 -12.79
CA GLN A 188 15.30 7.65 -11.58
C GLN A 188 14.52 7.10 -10.39
N LEU A 189 15.21 6.93 -9.25
CA LEU A 189 14.62 6.51 -7.99
C LEU A 189 14.42 7.73 -7.09
N VAL A 190 13.24 7.87 -6.51
CA VAL A 190 12.89 8.96 -5.58
C VAL A 190 12.36 8.38 -4.27
N ASP A 191 12.53 9.11 -3.18
CA ASP A 191 11.96 8.80 -1.85
C ASP A 191 12.28 7.40 -1.30
N MET A 192 13.41 6.83 -1.67
CA MET A 192 13.80 5.48 -1.25
C MET A 192 14.03 5.34 0.26
N ASP A 193 14.24 6.45 0.95
CA ASP A 193 14.34 6.53 2.42
C ASP A 193 12.97 6.64 3.12
N LYS A 194 11.89 6.84 2.38
CA LYS A 194 10.53 7.00 2.92
C LYS A 194 9.91 5.65 3.26
N ILE A 195 10.48 4.97 4.26
CA ILE A 195 9.98 3.69 4.76
C ILE A 195 9.13 3.95 6.00
N GLN A 196 7.86 3.54 5.95
CA GLN A 196 6.92 3.74 7.04
C GLN A 196 7.02 2.63 8.09
N ILE A 197 7.06 3.02 9.37
CA ILE A 197 6.87 2.12 10.51
C ILE A 197 5.37 2.06 10.83
N HIS A 198 4.84 0.86 11.06
CA HIS A 198 3.46 0.67 11.48
C HIS A 198 3.40 0.47 13.00
N PRO A 199 2.63 1.27 13.77
CA PRO A 199 2.66 1.25 15.23
C PRO A 199 2.01 0.01 15.86
N THR A 200 1.16 -0.72 15.14
CA THR A 200 0.42 -1.86 15.67
C THR A 200 0.80 -3.15 14.95
N VAL A 201 2.06 -3.58 15.16
CA VAL A 201 2.59 -4.84 14.61
C VAL A 201 3.08 -5.73 15.75
N PHE A 202 2.60 -6.97 15.81
CA PHE A 202 3.10 -7.95 16.75
C PHE A 202 4.49 -8.42 16.34
N GLN A 203 5.52 -7.96 17.06
CA GLN A 203 6.93 -8.08 16.65
C GLN A 203 7.42 -9.52 16.47
N LYS A 204 6.87 -10.48 17.24
CA LYS A 204 7.31 -11.89 17.15
C LYS A 204 6.94 -12.54 15.82
N THR A 205 5.86 -12.12 15.17
CA THR A 205 5.33 -12.78 13.97
C THR A 205 5.22 -11.88 12.75
N GLY A 206 5.36 -10.55 12.93
CA GLY A 206 5.07 -9.57 11.88
C GLY A 206 3.56 -9.45 11.59
N TYR A 207 2.69 -9.93 12.50
CA TYR A 207 1.25 -9.82 12.33
C TYR A 207 0.81 -8.36 12.46
N LEU A 208 0.14 -7.87 11.44
CA LEU A 208 -0.41 -6.52 11.40
C LEU A 208 -1.78 -6.49 12.07
N VAL A 209 -1.89 -5.74 13.15
CA VAL A 209 -3.19 -5.32 13.69
C VAL A 209 -3.61 -4.08 12.91
N SER A 210 -4.73 -4.20 12.17
CA SER A 210 -5.21 -3.13 11.29
C SER A 210 -5.41 -1.82 12.04
N GLU A 211 -5.12 -0.71 11.39
CA GLU A 211 -5.41 0.64 11.93
C GLU A 211 -6.90 0.90 12.18
N SER A 212 -7.79 0.15 11.55
CA SER A 212 -9.23 0.25 11.80
C SER A 212 -9.58 0.03 13.27
N ILE A 213 -8.84 -0.85 13.97
CA ILE A 213 -9.06 -1.09 15.40
C ILE A 213 -8.89 0.20 16.23
N ARG A 214 -7.96 1.09 15.84
CA ARG A 214 -7.79 2.39 16.49
C ARG A 214 -8.93 3.34 16.12
N GLY A 215 -9.40 3.29 14.87
CA GLY A 215 -10.59 4.01 14.41
C GLY A 215 -11.87 3.59 15.13
N GLU A 216 -11.93 2.35 15.58
CA GLU A 216 -13.05 1.76 16.32
C GLU A 216 -12.93 1.92 17.84
N GLY A 217 -11.94 2.69 18.32
CA GLY A 217 -11.83 3.07 19.73
C GLY A 217 -10.75 2.35 20.54
N ALA A 218 -9.93 1.50 19.93
CA ALA A 218 -8.80 0.91 20.64
C ALA A 218 -7.78 1.98 21.07
N ILE A 219 -7.22 1.82 22.26
CA ILE A 219 -6.20 2.71 22.82
C ILE A 219 -4.84 2.04 22.92
N LEU A 220 -3.79 2.85 22.90
CA LEU A 220 -2.42 2.40 23.11
C LEU A 220 -1.96 2.77 24.53
N VAL A 221 -1.56 1.77 25.31
CA VAL A 221 -1.02 1.97 26.67
C VAL A 221 0.40 1.46 26.77
N ASN A 222 1.21 2.14 27.55
CA ASN A 222 2.57 1.70 27.84
C ASN A 222 2.60 0.61 28.93
N GLN A 223 3.80 0.16 29.34
CA GLN A 223 4.02 -0.88 30.33
C GLN A 223 3.49 -0.55 31.73
N LYS A 224 3.14 0.72 32.00
CA LYS A 224 2.52 1.20 33.25
C LYS A 224 0.99 1.32 33.10
N GLY A 225 0.40 0.82 32.03
CA GLY A 225 -1.02 0.95 31.73
C GLY A 225 -1.47 2.39 31.42
N LYS A 226 -0.55 3.29 31.11
CA LYS A 226 -0.87 4.69 30.82
C LYS A 226 -0.94 4.90 29.32
N ARG A 227 -2.02 5.52 28.86
CA ARG A 227 -2.16 6.08 27.51
C ARG A 227 -1.11 7.18 27.32
N PHE A 228 -0.38 7.17 26.20
CA PHE A 228 0.80 8.03 26.04
C PHE A 228 0.74 8.96 24.83
N PHE A 229 -0.20 8.74 23.91
CA PHE A 229 -0.36 9.55 22.71
C PHE A 229 -1.78 9.44 22.14
N ASN A 230 -2.13 10.30 21.18
CA ASN A 230 -3.37 10.19 20.42
C ASN A 230 -3.22 9.12 19.35
N GLU A 231 -3.91 8.00 19.49
CA GLU A 231 -3.86 6.86 18.57
C GLU A 231 -4.41 7.17 17.18
N MET A 232 -5.25 8.21 17.08
CA MET A 232 -5.87 8.63 15.82
C MET A 232 -4.96 9.54 14.97
N ASP A 233 -3.78 9.90 15.47
CA ASP A 233 -2.81 10.66 14.69
C ASP A 233 -2.14 9.77 13.60
N THR A 234 -1.32 10.36 12.76
CA THR A 234 -0.64 9.67 11.66
C THR A 234 0.33 8.59 12.16
N ARG A 235 0.55 7.54 11.36
CA ARG A 235 1.36 6.37 11.75
C ARG A 235 2.78 6.74 12.20
N ASP A 236 3.40 7.70 11.53
CA ASP A 236 4.74 8.19 11.85
C ASP A 236 4.81 8.81 13.24
N LYS A 237 3.83 9.64 13.60
CA LYS A 237 3.76 10.28 14.92
C LYS A 237 3.44 9.29 16.02
N VAL A 238 2.49 8.38 15.79
CA VAL A 238 2.14 7.32 16.75
C VAL A 238 3.34 6.41 16.98
N SER A 239 4.01 5.96 15.93
CA SER A 239 5.22 5.13 16.03
C SER A 239 6.36 5.86 16.74
N ALA A 240 6.57 7.14 16.44
CA ALA A 240 7.59 7.94 17.11
C ALA A 240 7.32 8.10 18.61
N ALA A 241 6.06 8.23 19.02
CA ALA A 241 5.66 8.28 20.43
C ALA A 241 5.83 6.93 21.12
N GLU A 242 5.49 5.83 20.46
CA GLU A 242 5.67 4.47 20.97
C GLU A 242 7.14 4.12 21.18
N LEU A 243 8.01 4.45 20.24
CA LEU A 243 9.45 4.21 20.34
C LEU A 243 10.13 4.97 21.48
N LYS A 244 9.47 6.00 22.05
CA LYS A 244 9.91 6.70 23.26
C LYS A 244 9.48 6.02 24.57
N GLN A 245 8.56 5.04 24.49
CA GLN A 245 8.11 4.32 25.70
C GLN A 245 9.18 3.31 26.16
N PRO A 246 9.19 2.93 27.44
CA PRO A 246 10.06 1.87 27.95
C PRO A 246 9.90 0.60 27.11
N GLY A 247 11.00 -0.02 26.70
CA GLY A 247 10.98 -1.21 25.85
C GLY A 247 10.61 -0.97 24.38
N LYS A 248 10.25 0.26 24.00
CA LYS A 248 9.88 0.66 22.63
C LYS A 248 8.70 -0.14 22.05
N TYR A 249 7.73 -0.45 22.89
CA TYR A 249 6.48 -1.13 22.51
C TYR A 249 5.31 -0.65 23.38
N SER A 250 4.11 -0.94 22.94
CA SER A 250 2.87 -0.67 23.66
C SER A 250 1.93 -1.89 23.65
N TYR A 251 0.87 -1.81 24.42
CA TYR A 251 -0.25 -2.73 24.37
C TYR A 251 -1.43 -2.06 23.67
N VAL A 252 -2.11 -2.80 22.80
CA VAL A 252 -3.37 -2.38 22.19
C VAL A 252 -4.51 -2.91 23.05
N ILE A 253 -5.34 -2.03 23.57
CA ILE A 253 -6.52 -2.37 24.38
C ILE A 253 -7.76 -2.07 23.58
N PHE A 254 -8.63 -3.06 23.41
CA PHE A 254 -9.90 -2.95 22.68
C PHE A 254 -10.95 -3.80 23.41
N GLY A 255 -12.21 -3.42 23.28
CA GLY A 255 -13.38 -4.10 23.85
C GLY A 255 -14.26 -4.71 22.79
#